data_4b14b75b1e6f5e346644003d1cc04cf4
#
_entry.id   4b14b75b1e6f5e346644003d1cc04cf4
#
_cell.length_a   1.000
_cell.length_b   1.000
_cell.length_c   1.000
_cell.angle_alpha   90.00
_cell.angle_beta   90.00
_cell.angle_gamma   90.00
#
_symmetry.space_group_name_H-M   'P 1'
#
loop_
_entity.id
_entity.type
_entity.pdbx_description
1 polymer ?
#
loop_
_entity_poly.entity_id
_entity_poly.type
_entity_poly.pdbx_seq_one_letter_code
_entity_poly.pdbx_strand_id
1 'polypeptide(L)'
;MRKRLAGLLAVGATALTAVAVVASPASAAAPWTITPGGQANGTAGTTILTVRNAETGDELQMSCSSSTAGVMLESGTVPGPKLATIPETGGIAFNDCLLAGLITFEVEQVGDWTINGVSYDGSDVTTGTIDGVAARVIGPGCDATVAGSVNGTYTNSTDVLAVANDFTLTVTSVDPVDDCLGLLHVNDTAAFSGSYAVSPDQTITG
;
A
#
# COMPACT_ATOMS: atom_id res chain seq x y z
N MET A 1 87.04 4.71 18.47
CA MET A 1 87.08 3.60 17.48
C MET A 1 85.93 3.72 16.55
N ARG A 2 86.21 3.82 15.26
CA ARG A 2 85.28 3.98 14.18
C ARG A 2 84.52 2.68 13.92
N LYS A 3 83.23 2.73 13.58
CA LYS A 3 82.61 1.88 12.56
C LYS A 3 81.29 2.52 12.02
N ARG A 4 81.37 2.85 10.76
CA ARG A 4 80.23 3.25 9.91
C ARG A 4 79.47 2.00 9.53
N LEU A 5 78.12 2.07 9.45
CA LEU A 5 77.32 1.15 8.67
C LEU A 5 76.23 1.92 7.97
N ALA A 6 76.26 1.80 6.68
CA ALA A 6 75.25 2.34 5.73
C ALA A 6 73.99 1.47 5.78
N GLY A 7 72.81 2.09 5.82
CA GLY A 7 71.57 1.41 5.73
C GLY A 7 70.85 1.84 4.43
N LEU A 8 70.46 0.85 3.63
CA LEU A 8 69.75 0.97 2.38
C LEU A 8 68.35 1.54 2.55
N LEU A 9 68.01 2.52 1.71
CA LEU A 9 66.65 2.97 1.49
C LEU A 9 65.96 2.00 0.53
N ALA A 10 64.96 1.24 1.01
CA ALA A 10 64.07 0.47 0.18
C ALA A 10 62.83 1.35 -0.13
N VAL A 11 62.72 1.79 -1.37
CA VAL A 11 61.53 2.49 -1.90
C VAL A 11 60.49 1.41 -2.24
N GLY A 12 59.50 1.27 -1.36
CA GLY A 12 58.33 0.42 -1.63
C GLY A 12 57.36 1.14 -2.52
N ALA A 13 57.22 0.73 -3.78
CA ALA A 13 56.18 1.15 -4.67
C ALA A 13 54.85 0.45 -4.28
N THR A 14 53.94 1.17 -3.63
CA THR A 14 52.58 0.70 -3.40
C THR A 14 51.76 0.86 -4.70
N ALA A 15 51.50 -0.25 -5.36
CA ALA A 15 50.55 -0.30 -6.47
C ALA A 15 49.13 -0.13 -5.92
N LEU A 16 48.54 1.03 -6.16
CA LEU A 16 47.11 1.27 -5.95
C LEU A 16 46.30 0.53 -7.03
N THR A 17 45.78 -0.65 -6.73
CA THR A 17 44.79 -1.33 -7.56
C THR A 17 43.46 -0.60 -7.41
N ALA A 18 43.08 0.18 -8.42
CA ALA A 18 41.75 0.74 -8.54
C ALA A 18 40.77 -0.39 -8.79
N VAL A 19 39.96 -0.76 -7.80
CA VAL A 19 38.82 -1.64 -7.95
C VAL A 19 37.75 -0.83 -8.65
N ALA A 20 37.55 -1.06 -9.95
CA ALA A 20 36.40 -0.53 -10.69
C ALA A 20 35.15 -1.24 -10.17
N VAL A 21 34.35 -0.56 -9.35
CA VAL A 21 33.00 -1.01 -9.00
C VAL A 21 32.16 -0.86 -10.26
N VAL A 22 31.93 -1.97 -10.95
CA VAL A 22 30.98 -2.03 -12.05
C VAL A 22 29.60 -1.92 -11.40
N ALA A 23 29.00 -0.73 -11.41
CA ALA A 23 27.61 -0.56 -11.04
C ALA A 23 26.78 -1.38 -12.04
N SER A 24 26.13 -2.45 -11.56
CA SER A 24 25.15 -3.17 -12.36
C SER A 24 24.08 -2.16 -12.79
N PRO A 25 23.71 -2.13 -14.10
CA PRO A 25 22.60 -1.29 -14.52
C PRO A 25 21.36 -1.70 -13.70
N ALA A 26 20.70 -0.71 -13.08
CA ALA A 26 19.41 -0.94 -12.45
C ALA A 26 18.50 -1.52 -13.53
N SER A 27 18.02 -2.76 -13.32
CA SER A 27 17.06 -3.38 -14.22
C SER A 27 15.84 -2.46 -14.24
N ALA A 28 15.54 -1.83 -15.37
CA ALA A 28 14.30 -1.08 -15.51
C ALA A 28 13.17 -2.09 -15.28
N ALA A 29 12.22 -1.73 -14.39
CA ALA A 29 11.01 -2.52 -14.23
C ALA A 29 10.34 -2.69 -15.59
N ALA A 30 9.82 -3.89 -15.87
CA ALA A 30 9.08 -4.13 -17.10
C ALA A 30 7.91 -3.12 -17.18
N PRO A 31 7.64 -2.58 -18.38
CA PRO A 31 6.53 -1.66 -18.54
C PRO A 31 5.20 -2.39 -18.38
N TRP A 32 4.22 -1.74 -17.77
CA TRP A 32 2.85 -2.23 -17.68
C TRP A 32 2.04 -1.81 -18.90
N THR A 33 1.08 -2.63 -19.30
CA THR A 33 0.10 -2.30 -20.34
C THR A 33 -1.29 -2.41 -19.74
N ILE A 34 -2.08 -1.32 -19.88
CA ILE A 34 -3.43 -1.20 -19.32
C ILE A 34 -4.40 -0.85 -20.44
N THR A 35 -5.44 -1.66 -20.62
CA THR A 35 -6.43 -1.49 -21.69
C THR A 35 -7.83 -1.78 -21.15
N PRO A 36 -8.82 -0.90 -21.41
CA PRO A 36 -8.70 0.40 -22.07
C PRO A 36 -8.03 1.48 -21.21
N GLY A 37 -7.97 1.32 -19.88
CA GLY A 37 -7.56 2.37 -18.96
C GLY A 37 -8.60 3.49 -18.80
N GLY A 38 -8.19 4.63 -18.23
CA GLY A 38 -9.08 5.77 -17.98
C GLY A 38 -9.93 5.59 -16.74
N GLN A 39 -11.12 6.18 -16.73
CA GLN A 39 -12.01 6.12 -15.57
C GLN A 39 -12.67 4.76 -15.43
N ALA A 40 -12.59 4.19 -14.24
CA ALA A 40 -13.31 2.97 -13.86
C ALA A 40 -13.92 3.12 -12.46
N ASN A 41 -14.85 2.22 -12.14
CA ASN A 41 -15.48 2.14 -10.82
C ASN A 41 -15.34 0.72 -10.29
N GLY A 42 -14.90 0.61 -9.03
CA GLY A 42 -14.93 -0.62 -8.28
C GLY A 42 -16.15 -0.66 -7.36
N THR A 43 -16.81 -1.80 -7.28
CA THR A 43 -17.92 -2.03 -6.33
C THR A 43 -17.64 -3.28 -5.52
N ALA A 44 -17.76 -3.17 -4.22
CA ALA A 44 -17.63 -4.29 -3.29
C ALA A 44 -18.90 -4.45 -2.44
N GLY A 45 -19.22 -5.68 -2.10
CA GLY A 45 -20.14 -5.98 -1.02
C GLY A 45 -19.50 -5.68 0.34
N THR A 46 -19.62 -6.60 1.29
CA THR A 46 -19.04 -6.41 2.61
C THR A 46 -17.54 -6.17 2.54
N THR A 47 -17.09 -5.08 3.17
CA THR A 47 -15.69 -4.79 3.41
C THR A 47 -15.41 -4.74 4.91
N ILE A 48 -14.20 -5.12 5.31
CA ILE A 48 -13.84 -5.32 6.71
C ILE A 48 -12.56 -4.56 7.03
N LEU A 49 -12.59 -3.79 8.11
CA LEU A 49 -11.41 -3.24 8.77
C LEU A 49 -11.24 -3.96 10.11
N THR A 50 -10.09 -4.57 10.32
CA THR A 50 -9.71 -5.19 11.60
C THR A 50 -8.56 -4.41 12.19
N VAL A 51 -8.69 -3.91 13.40
CA VAL A 51 -7.61 -3.29 14.16
C VAL A 51 -7.16 -4.26 15.24
N ARG A 52 -5.85 -4.44 15.35
CA ARG A 52 -5.23 -5.29 16.36
C ARG A 52 -4.44 -4.41 17.33
N ASN A 53 -4.81 -4.48 18.59
CA ASN A 53 -4.10 -3.79 19.66
C ASN A 53 -2.65 -4.30 19.74
N ALA A 54 -1.68 -3.38 19.69
CA ALA A 54 -0.25 -3.70 19.64
C ALA A 54 0.27 -4.31 20.95
N GLU A 55 -0.38 -4.05 22.09
CA GLU A 55 0.06 -4.52 23.40
C GLU A 55 -0.59 -5.85 23.80
N THR A 56 -1.91 -5.99 23.58
CA THR A 56 -2.69 -7.16 24.02
C THR A 56 -2.87 -8.20 22.92
N GLY A 57 -2.81 -7.78 21.65
CA GLY A 57 -3.14 -8.62 20.48
C GLY A 57 -4.63 -8.80 20.25
N ASP A 58 -5.50 -8.14 21.04
CA ASP A 58 -6.93 -8.18 20.84
C ASP A 58 -7.34 -7.53 19.52
N GLU A 59 -8.34 -8.07 18.86
CA GLU A 59 -8.82 -7.59 17.57
C GLU A 59 -10.21 -6.96 17.71
N LEU A 60 -10.34 -5.78 17.10
CA LEU A 60 -11.58 -5.06 16.94
C LEU A 60 -11.95 -5.02 15.46
N GLN A 61 -13.17 -5.45 15.13
CA GLN A 61 -13.62 -5.55 13.75
C GLN A 61 -14.79 -4.62 13.47
N MET A 62 -14.64 -3.84 12.39
CA MET A 62 -15.68 -3.04 11.78
C MET A 62 -16.00 -3.60 10.39
N SER A 63 -17.27 -3.72 10.07
CA SER A 63 -17.74 -4.14 8.74
C SER A 63 -18.63 -3.08 8.12
N CYS A 64 -18.40 -2.76 6.85
CA CYS A 64 -19.29 -1.93 6.05
C CYS A 64 -20.10 -2.83 5.11
N SER A 65 -21.38 -2.50 4.91
CA SER A 65 -22.30 -3.32 4.07
C SER A 65 -21.89 -3.33 2.60
N SER A 66 -21.28 -2.24 2.14
CA SER A 66 -20.74 -2.10 0.79
C SER A 66 -19.69 -0.99 0.73
N SER A 67 -18.90 -1.00 -0.35
CA SER A 67 -18.05 0.13 -0.70
C SER A 67 -17.98 0.32 -2.22
N THR A 68 -17.73 1.56 -2.64
CA THR A 68 -17.50 1.91 -4.04
C THR A 68 -16.20 2.70 -4.16
N ALA A 69 -15.49 2.55 -5.27
CA ALA A 69 -14.25 3.27 -5.52
C ALA A 69 -14.25 3.83 -6.96
N GLY A 70 -14.13 5.16 -7.09
CA GLY A 70 -13.79 5.80 -8.36
C GLY A 70 -12.28 5.71 -8.59
N VAL A 71 -11.86 5.25 -9.75
CA VAL A 71 -10.46 5.00 -10.07
C VAL A 71 -10.10 5.63 -11.41
N MET A 72 -8.94 6.27 -11.48
CA MET A 72 -8.35 6.79 -12.71
C MET A 72 -7.16 5.93 -13.09
N LEU A 73 -7.35 4.99 -14.03
CA LEU A 73 -6.27 4.13 -14.53
C LEU A 73 -5.41 4.88 -15.56
N GLU A 74 -4.14 4.58 -15.57
CA GLU A 74 -3.27 4.89 -16.70
C GLU A 74 -3.74 4.15 -17.94
N SER A 75 -3.32 4.56 -19.15
CA SER A 75 -3.77 3.95 -20.41
C SER A 75 -2.60 3.62 -21.31
N GLY A 76 -2.66 2.47 -21.96
CA GLY A 76 -1.61 1.99 -22.85
C GLY A 76 -0.40 1.47 -22.09
N THR A 77 0.79 1.61 -22.69
CA THR A 77 2.05 1.17 -22.05
C THR A 77 2.64 2.26 -21.19
N VAL A 78 2.80 1.98 -19.90
CA VAL A 78 3.31 2.92 -18.89
C VAL A 78 4.60 2.40 -18.28
N PRO A 79 5.61 3.27 -18.10
CA PRO A 79 6.84 2.92 -17.40
C PRO A 79 6.61 3.06 -15.89
N GLY A 80 7.12 2.11 -15.12
CA GLY A 80 7.10 2.17 -13.67
C GLY A 80 5.85 1.55 -13.03
N PRO A 81 5.76 1.53 -11.70
CA PRO A 81 4.79 0.72 -10.99
C PRO A 81 3.37 1.27 -11.01
N LYS A 82 3.19 2.59 -11.17
CA LYS A 82 1.87 3.23 -11.04
C LYS A 82 0.92 2.77 -12.14
N LEU A 83 -0.20 2.16 -11.72
CA LEU A 83 -1.28 1.69 -12.59
C LEU A 83 -2.49 2.62 -12.55
N ALA A 84 -2.80 3.17 -11.36
CA ALA A 84 -3.99 4.00 -11.18
C ALA A 84 -3.88 4.94 -9.98
N THR A 85 -4.83 5.89 -9.91
CA THR A 85 -5.08 6.74 -8.74
C THR A 85 -6.52 6.58 -8.30
N ILE A 86 -6.75 6.47 -6.98
CA ILE A 86 -8.06 6.63 -6.34
C ILE A 86 -8.06 8.05 -5.76
N PRO A 87 -8.70 9.04 -6.40
CA PRO A 87 -8.63 10.42 -5.96
C PRO A 87 -9.43 10.62 -4.67
N GLU A 88 -9.04 11.57 -3.83
CA GLU A 88 -9.79 11.91 -2.61
C GLU A 88 -11.23 12.33 -2.93
N THR A 89 -11.40 13.14 -3.98
CA THR A 89 -12.74 13.55 -4.41
C THR A 89 -13.32 12.54 -5.41
N GLY A 90 -14.41 11.85 -5.00
CA GLY A 90 -15.05 10.81 -5.80
C GLY A 90 -14.27 9.50 -5.84
N GLY A 91 -13.35 9.30 -4.90
CA GLY A 91 -12.61 8.07 -4.71
C GLY A 91 -13.42 7.01 -3.98
N ILE A 92 -12.91 6.52 -2.84
CA ILE A 92 -13.60 5.43 -2.13
C ILE A 92 -14.68 5.97 -1.18
N ALA A 93 -15.82 5.29 -1.16
CA ALA A 93 -16.90 5.52 -0.20
C ALA A 93 -17.28 4.19 0.46
N PHE A 94 -17.45 4.22 1.77
CA PHE A 94 -17.89 3.08 2.59
C PHE A 94 -19.29 3.34 3.11
N ASN A 95 -20.18 2.33 3.06
CA ASN A 95 -21.58 2.49 3.44
C ASN A 95 -21.92 1.58 4.61
N ASP A 96 -22.72 2.12 5.54
CA ASP A 96 -23.29 1.41 6.69
C ASP A 96 -22.22 0.64 7.48
N CYS A 97 -21.16 1.33 7.90
CA CYS A 97 -20.09 0.72 8.66
C CYS A 97 -20.52 0.55 10.12
N LEU A 98 -20.42 -0.68 10.62
CA LEU A 98 -20.79 -1.06 11.98
C LEU A 98 -19.63 -1.70 12.70
N LEU A 99 -19.31 -1.19 13.87
CA LEU A 99 -18.41 -1.84 14.82
C LEU A 99 -19.18 -2.91 15.60
N ALA A 100 -18.68 -4.13 15.59
CA ALA A 100 -19.32 -5.30 16.22
C ALA A 100 -20.81 -5.48 15.84
N GLY A 101 -21.22 -4.97 14.67
CA GLY A 101 -22.59 -5.03 14.18
C GLY A 101 -23.61 -4.12 14.88
N LEU A 102 -23.17 -3.19 15.72
CA LEU A 102 -24.06 -2.40 16.58
C LEU A 102 -23.83 -0.89 16.51
N ILE A 103 -22.59 -0.44 16.44
CA ILE A 103 -22.23 0.99 16.54
C ILE A 103 -21.89 1.50 15.16
N THR A 104 -22.61 2.53 14.70
CA THR A 104 -22.38 3.13 13.38
C THR A 104 -21.12 4.00 13.38
N PHE A 105 -20.32 3.83 12.34
CA PHE A 105 -19.14 4.63 12.04
C PHE A 105 -19.20 5.17 10.62
N GLU A 106 -18.56 6.31 10.40
CA GLU A 106 -18.26 6.88 9.11
C GLU A 106 -16.78 6.67 8.80
N VAL A 107 -16.47 6.33 7.56
CA VAL A 107 -15.08 6.14 7.11
C VAL A 107 -14.84 7.04 5.92
N GLU A 108 -13.92 7.98 6.07
CA GLU A 108 -13.58 8.98 5.07
C GLU A 108 -12.18 8.71 4.49
N GLN A 109 -12.06 8.76 3.18
CA GLN A 109 -10.75 8.77 2.52
C GLN A 109 -10.04 10.10 2.82
N VAL A 110 -8.74 10.02 3.08
CA VAL A 110 -7.86 11.18 3.25
C VAL A 110 -6.77 11.12 2.17
N GLY A 111 -6.74 12.15 1.33
CA GLY A 111 -5.77 12.25 0.24
C GLY A 111 -5.99 11.22 -0.89
N ASP A 112 -5.19 11.34 -1.92
CA ASP A 112 -5.20 10.40 -3.05
C ASP A 112 -4.45 9.11 -2.70
N TRP A 113 -4.98 7.96 -3.14
CA TRP A 113 -4.30 6.68 -3.02
C TRP A 113 -3.78 6.23 -4.38
N THR A 114 -2.68 5.52 -4.42
CA THR A 114 -2.03 5.08 -5.66
C THR A 114 -2.02 3.56 -5.75
N ILE A 115 -2.55 3.01 -6.83
CA ILE A 115 -2.46 1.58 -7.14
C ILE A 115 -1.19 1.34 -7.94
N ASN A 116 -0.33 0.46 -7.45
CA ASN A 116 0.94 0.09 -8.08
C ASN A 116 0.96 -1.40 -8.41
N GLY A 117 1.50 -1.73 -9.58
CA GLY A 117 1.80 -3.10 -9.98
C GLY A 117 3.15 -3.55 -9.42
N VAL A 118 3.20 -4.77 -8.92
CA VAL A 118 4.42 -5.42 -8.39
C VAL A 118 4.86 -6.56 -9.32
N SER A 119 3.95 -7.44 -9.70
CA SER A 119 4.23 -8.53 -10.62
C SER A 119 2.97 -8.98 -11.38
N TYR A 120 3.20 -9.52 -12.56
CA TYR A 120 2.19 -10.18 -13.38
C TYR A 120 2.60 -11.66 -13.56
N ASP A 121 1.67 -12.57 -13.41
CA ASP A 121 1.95 -14.01 -13.47
C ASP A 121 2.16 -14.55 -14.91
N GLY A 122 2.03 -13.66 -15.90
CA GLY A 122 2.18 -14.00 -17.31
C GLY A 122 0.91 -14.57 -17.96
N SER A 123 -0.20 -14.65 -17.20
CA SER A 123 -1.45 -15.22 -17.71
C SER A 123 -2.68 -14.40 -17.39
N ASP A 124 -2.95 -14.08 -16.11
CA ASP A 124 -4.24 -13.52 -15.69
C ASP A 124 -4.15 -12.57 -14.49
N VAL A 125 -3.20 -12.81 -13.56
CA VAL A 125 -3.19 -12.13 -12.25
C VAL A 125 -2.06 -11.12 -12.13
N THR A 126 -2.44 -9.89 -11.81
CA THR A 126 -1.52 -8.83 -11.38
C THR A 126 -1.54 -8.72 -9.86
N THR A 127 -0.37 -8.87 -9.23
CA THR A 127 -0.17 -8.56 -7.81
C THR A 127 0.28 -7.12 -7.68
N GLY A 128 -0.25 -6.40 -6.69
CA GLY A 128 0.06 -4.99 -6.50
C GLY A 128 -0.12 -4.50 -5.07
N THR A 129 0.10 -3.20 -4.90
CA THR A 129 -0.16 -2.47 -3.66
C THR A 129 -1.08 -1.29 -3.90
N ILE A 130 -1.80 -0.87 -2.89
CA ILE A 130 -2.46 0.44 -2.84
C ILE A 130 -1.71 1.24 -1.78
N ASP A 131 -0.98 2.25 -2.22
CA ASP A 131 -0.10 3.06 -1.39
C ASP A 131 -0.71 4.42 -1.09
N GLY A 132 -0.26 5.04 0.02
CA GLY A 132 -0.80 6.31 0.49
C GLY A 132 -2.19 6.18 1.10
N VAL A 133 -2.59 4.96 1.45
CA VAL A 133 -3.87 4.73 2.13
C VAL A 133 -3.88 5.52 3.43
N ALA A 134 -4.87 6.39 3.57
CA ALA A 134 -5.21 7.06 4.81
C ALA A 134 -6.73 7.16 4.88
N ALA A 135 -7.30 6.71 5.99
CA ALA A 135 -8.74 6.76 6.24
C ALA A 135 -9.01 7.24 7.66
N ARG A 136 -9.91 8.22 7.78
CA ARG A 136 -10.42 8.70 9.05
C ARG A 136 -11.66 7.91 9.42
N VAL A 137 -11.69 7.41 10.63
CA VAL A 137 -12.79 6.61 11.20
C VAL A 137 -13.46 7.41 12.28
N ILE A 138 -14.72 7.77 12.10
CA ILE A 138 -15.48 8.68 12.96
C ILE A 138 -16.71 7.97 13.49
N GLY A 139 -16.92 8.03 14.79
CA GLY A 139 -18.10 7.44 15.44
C GLY A 139 -18.36 8.02 16.82
N PRO A 140 -19.34 7.49 17.55
CA PRO A 140 -19.63 7.98 18.90
C PRO A 140 -18.44 7.84 19.85
N GLY A 141 -17.85 8.98 20.24
CA GLY A 141 -16.66 9.04 21.11
C GLY A 141 -15.39 8.47 20.47
N CYS A 142 -15.31 8.50 19.13
CA CYS A 142 -14.15 7.99 18.41
C CYS A 142 -13.87 8.83 17.17
N ASP A 143 -12.63 9.30 17.06
CA ASP A 143 -12.07 9.90 15.85
C ASP A 143 -10.61 9.47 15.73
N ALA A 144 -10.35 8.59 14.78
CA ALA A 144 -9.03 8.03 14.56
C ALA A 144 -8.67 7.99 13.08
N THR A 145 -7.38 7.99 12.78
CA THR A 145 -6.87 7.81 11.42
C THR A 145 -6.02 6.56 11.35
N VAL A 146 -6.28 5.73 10.33
CA VAL A 146 -5.42 4.62 9.95
C VAL A 146 -4.73 4.96 8.65
N ALA A 147 -3.45 4.60 8.51
CA ALA A 147 -2.69 4.85 7.29
C ALA A 147 -1.65 3.76 7.01
N GLY A 148 -1.20 3.69 5.75
CA GLY A 148 -0.18 2.75 5.31
C GLY A 148 -0.32 2.36 3.84
N SER A 149 -0.07 1.10 3.54
CA SER A 149 -0.35 0.51 2.23
C SER A 149 -1.03 -0.85 2.41
N VAL A 150 -1.79 -1.29 1.41
CA VAL A 150 -2.43 -2.61 1.42
C VAL A 150 -2.02 -3.39 0.18
N ASN A 151 -1.89 -4.71 0.34
CA ASN A 151 -1.63 -5.61 -0.77
C ASN A 151 -2.92 -6.03 -1.45
N GLY A 152 -2.84 -6.32 -2.74
CA GLY A 152 -3.99 -6.78 -3.50
C GLY A 152 -3.60 -7.52 -4.77
N THR A 153 -4.59 -8.16 -5.36
CA THR A 153 -4.47 -8.83 -6.65
C THR A 153 -5.61 -8.42 -7.56
N TYR A 154 -5.31 -8.17 -8.82
CA TYR A 154 -6.30 -7.96 -9.86
C TYR A 154 -6.28 -9.15 -10.82
N THR A 155 -7.45 -9.71 -11.10
CA THR A 155 -7.63 -10.85 -12.00
C THR A 155 -8.35 -10.40 -13.27
N ASN A 156 -7.66 -10.42 -14.40
CA ASN A 156 -8.20 -9.94 -15.69
C ASN A 156 -9.45 -10.69 -16.14
N SER A 157 -9.50 -12.01 -15.95
CA SER A 157 -10.64 -12.83 -16.41
C SER A 157 -11.92 -12.63 -15.64
N THR A 158 -11.87 -12.00 -14.47
CA THR A 158 -13.04 -11.77 -13.60
C THR A 158 -13.28 -10.29 -13.30
N ASP A 159 -12.35 -9.42 -13.71
CA ASP A 159 -12.35 -7.98 -13.42
C ASP A 159 -12.47 -7.67 -11.92
N VAL A 160 -11.82 -8.49 -11.08
CA VAL A 160 -11.88 -8.36 -9.63
C VAL A 160 -10.55 -7.91 -9.07
N LEU A 161 -10.58 -6.81 -8.30
CA LEU A 161 -9.51 -6.39 -7.40
C LEU A 161 -9.82 -6.91 -5.99
N ALA A 162 -9.04 -7.88 -5.53
CA ALA A 162 -9.12 -8.39 -4.18
C ALA A 162 -8.04 -7.75 -3.30
N VAL A 163 -8.44 -7.12 -2.20
CA VAL A 163 -7.55 -6.54 -1.19
C VAL A 163 -7.31 -7.57 -0.09
N ALA A 164 -6.04 -7.83 0.20
CA ALA A 164 -5.62 -8.84 1.16
C ALA A 164 -5.84 -8.36 2.61
N ASN A 165 -6.23 -9.28 3.49
CA ASN A 165 -6.40 -9.01 4.93
C ASN A 165 -5.05 -9.06 5.66
N ASP A 166 -4.13 -8.17 5.28
CA ASP A 166 -2.80 -8.07 5.85
C ASP A 166 -2.72 -6.89 6.82
N PHE A 167 -2.09 -7.08 7.99
CA PHE A 167 -1.91 -6.01 8.98
C PHE A 167 -0.77 -5.06 8.58
N THR A 168 -0.97 -4.35 7.46
CA THR A 168 0.00 -3.42 6.86
C THR A 168 -0.37 -1.94 7.07
N LEU A 169 -1.55 -1.70 7.62
CA LEU A 169 -1.98 -0.37 8.06
C LEU A 169 -1.65 -0.18 9.55
N THR A 170 -1.58 1.07 9.96
CA THR A 170 -1.30 1.46 11.36
C THR A 170 -2.23 2.60 11.77
N VAL A 171 -2.70 2.58 13.00
CA VAL A 171 -3.39 3.74 13.61
C VAL A 171 -2.36 4.85 13.83
N THR A 172 -2.49 5.95 13.10
CA THR A 172 -1.52 7.06 13.11
C THR A 172 -1.93 8.20 14.02
N SER A 173 -3.23 8.36 14.26
CA SER A 173 -3.75 9.33 15.22
C SER A 173 -5.04 8.83 15.87
N VAL A 174 -5.26 9.27 17.10
CA VAL A 174 -6.52 9.14 17.85
C VAL A 174 -6.75 10.48 18.51
N ASP A 175 -7.96 11.04 18.39
CA ASP A 175 -8.31 12.30 19.02
C ASP A 175 -8.28 12.18 20.57
N PRO A 176 -7.69 13.11 21.31
CA PRO A 176 -7.57 12.99 22.76
C PRO A 176 -8.90 13.20 23.52
N VAL A 177 -9.96 13.66 22.86
CA VAL A 177 -11.31 13.86 23.46
C VAL A 177 -12.23 12.72 23.03
N ASP A 178 -12.22 12.40 21.73
CA ASP A 178 -12.94 11.28 21.14
C ASP A 178 -11.96 10.10 20.93
N ASP A 179 -11.45 9.60 22.06
CA ASP A 179 -10.32 8.66 22.17
C ASP A 179 -10.67 7.20 21.82
N CYS A 180 -11.79 7.01 21.12
CA CYS A 180 -12.31 5.68 20.79
C CYS A 180 -12.55 4.81 22.02
N LEU A 181 -12.95 5.43 23.14
CA LEU A 181 -13.21 4.78 24.42
C LEU A 181 -11.99 3.97 24.94
N GLY A 182 -10.79 4.37 24.57
CA GLY A 182 -9.55 3.66 24.90
C GLY A 182 -9.40 2.30 24.20
N LEU A 183 -10.14 2.05 23.11
CA LEU A 183 -10.08 0.80 22.36
C LEU A 183 -9.03 0.84 21.24
N LEU A 184 -8.70 2.03 20.72
CA LEU A 184 -7.70 2.24 19.69
C LEU A 184 -6.54 3.07 20.22
N HIS A 185 -5.33 2.68 19.88
CA HIS A 185 -4.12 3.40 20.26
C HIS A 185 -3.24 3.66 19.05
N VAL A 186 -2.50 4.75 19.09
CA VAL A 186 -1.47 5.03 18.08
C VAL A 186 -0.47 3.87 18.05
N ASN A 187 -0.12 3.40 16.85
CA ASN A 187 0.69 2.22 16.53
C ASN A 187 -0.04 0.87 16.63
N ASP A 188 -1.33 0.82 16.93
CA ASP A 188 -2.10 -0.38 16.68
C ASP A 188 -2.06 -0.72 15.19
N THR A 189 -1.97 -2.00 14.84
CA THR A 189 -1.94 -2.44 13.45
C THR A 189 -3.34 -2.66 12.93
N ALA A 190 -3.54 -2.41 11.64
CA ALA A 190 -4.84 -2.65 11.01
C ALA A 190 -4.71 -3.38 9.68
N ALA A 191 -5.74 -4.15 9.36
CA ALA A 191 -5.90 -4.86 8.11
C ALA A 191 -7.23 -4.46 7.47
N PHE A 192 -7.22 -4.29 6.16
CA PHE A 192 -8.42 -4.03 5.37
C PHE A 192 -8.61 -5.13 4.34
N SER A 193 -9.83 -5.59 4.16
CA SER A 193 -10.18 -6.55 3.12
C SER A 193 -11.46 -6.18 2.40
N GLY A 194 -11.45 -6.45 1.10
CA GLY A 194 -12.59 -6.25 0.21
C GLY A 194 -12.33 -6.85 -1.16
N SER A 195 -13.40 -7.14 -1.88
CA SER A 195 -13.34 -7.67 -3.25
C SER A 195 -14.18 -6.77 -4.13
N TYR A 196 -13.53 -6.04 -5.04
CA TYR A 196 -14.12 -5.02 -5.88
C TYR A 196 -14.28 -5.53 -7.30
N ALA A 197 -15.50 -5.64 -7.79
CA ALA A 197 -15.77 -5.80 -9.22
C ALA A 197 -15.51 -4.46 -9.92
N VAL A 198 -14.63 -4.47 -10.90
CA VAL A 198 -14.19 -3.27 -11.63
C VAL A 198 -14.96 -3.15 -12.95
N SER A 199 -15.45 -1.96 -13.26
CA SER A 199 -16.16 -1.67 -14.52
C SER A 199 -15.78 -0.27 -15.04
N PRO A 200 -15.56 -0.12 -16.37
CA PRO A 200 -15.51 -1.17 -17.38
C PRO A 200 -14.36 -2.16 -17.15
N ASP A 201 -14.50 -3.34 -17.78
CA ASP A 201 -13.48 -4.40 -17.76
C ASP A 201 -12.11 -3.86 -18.15
N GLN A 202 -11.08 -4.28 -17.43
CA GLN A 202 -9.71 -3.84 -17.64
C GLN A 202 -8.80 -5.05 -17.90
N THR A 203 -7.83 -4.88 -18.78
CA THR A 203 -6.73 -5.83 -18.94
C THR A 203 -5.44 -5.17 -18.49
N ILE A 204 -4.78 -5.74 -17.48
CA ILE A 204 -3.52 -5.26 -16.92
C ILE A 204 -2.48 -6.36 -17.08
N THR A 205 -1.38 -6.06 -17.79
CA THR A 205 -0.26 -6.98 -18.01
C THR A 205 1.07 -6.26 -17.79
N GLY A 206 2.11 -6.99 -17.34
CA GLY A 206 3.43 -6.46 -17.03
C GLY A 206 4.58 -7.30 -17.59
#